data_2300669b9785f63f57c5ad6774cc219b
#
_entry.id   2300669b9785f63f57c5ad6774cc219b
#
_cell.length_a   1.000
_cell.length_b   1.000
_cell.length_c   1.000
_cell.angle_alpha   90.00
_cell.angle_beta   90.00
_cell.angle_gamma   90.00
#
_symmetry.space_group_name_H-M   'P 1'
#
loop_
_entity.id
_entity.type
_entity.pdbx_description
1 polymer ?
#
loop_
_entity_poly.entity_id
_entity_poly.type
_entity_poly.pdbx_seq_one_letter_code
_entity_poly.pdbx_strand_id
1 'polypeptide(L)'
;MDGHTLAAWVQVAGSILAIVAAFLISYLQYRSTLKVLKTQRRDANVSKLDVLFALAEKARTLIEKANAGIQGDFSSYFEREFDSNDLRGLHEAFAAVVLHDLPTGNAVFAILRLKEVTRQMPRLLEQAVDELGQHGAVGPLTCVDSEDLRQATNWAYIKLREECATAEQWL
;
A
#
# COMPACT_ATOMS: atom_id res chain seq x y z
N MET A 1 3.77 8.69 -74.52
CA MET A 1 3.97 9.04 -73.10
C MET A 1 5.46 9.07 -72.88
N ASP A 2 5.99 10.26 -72.61
CA ASP A 2 7.42 10.48 -72.50
C ASP A 2 7.95 9.83 -71.21
N GLY A 3 9.09 9.11 -71.33
CA GLY A 3 9.66 8.37 -70.19
C GLY A 3 9.89 9.22 -68.91
N HIS A 4 10.06 10.51 -69.08
CA HIS A 4 10.18 11.47 -67.99
C HIS A 4 8.92 11.65 -67.14
N THR A 5 7.74 11.60 -67.75
CA THR A 5 6.47 11.72 -67.02
C THR A 5 6.18 10.50 -66.21
N LEU A 6 6.54 9.30 -66.68
CA LEU A 6 6.36 8.06 -65.96
C LEU A 6 7.29 7.95 -64.71
N ALA A 7 8.54 8.40 -64.86
CA ALA A 7 9.49 8.43 -63.74
C ALA A 7 9.03 9.39 -62.63
N ALA A 8 8.48 10.57 -63.02
CA ALA A 8 7.95 11.53 -62.04
C ALA A 8 6.75 10.96 -61.25
N TRP A 9 5.84 10.25 -61.93
CA TRP A 9 4.69 9.62 -61.26
C TRP A 9 5.12 8.50 -60.29
N VAL A 10 6.11 7.68 -60.66
CA VAL A 10 6.66 6.65 -59.78
C VAL A 10 7.31 7.26 -58.53
N GLN A 11 8.02 8.37 -58.67
CA GLN A 11 8.64 9.08 -57.59
C GLN A 11 7.59 9.65 -56.60
N VAL A 12 6.54 10.27 -57.12
CA VAL A 12 5.44 10.83 -56.31
C VAL A 12 4.70 9.71 -55.56
N ALA A 13 4.36 8.61 -56.23
CA ALA A 13 3.71 7.46 -55.62
C ALA A 13 4.59 6.85 -54.52
N GLY A 14 5.89 6.71 -54.75
CA GLY A 14 6.86 6.21 -53.75
C GLY A 14 6.94 7.10 -52.51
N SER A 15 6.94 8.43 -52.70
CA SER A 15 6.94 9.39 -51.60
C SER A 15 5.68 9.30 -50.75
N ILE A 16 4.51 9.18 -51.38
CA ILE A 16 3.23 9.03 -50.65
C ILE A 16 3.21 7.73 -49.87
N LEU A 17 3.65 6.60 -50.46
CA LEU A 17 3.73 5.31 -49.79
C LEU A 17 4.69 5.35 -48.59
N ALA A 18 5.83 6.02 -48.72
CA ALA A 18 6.78 6.19 -47.63
C ALA A 18 6.17 6.97 -46.44
N ILE A 19 5.43 8.05 -46.73
CA ILE A 19 4.73 8.82 -45.70
C ILE A 19 3.67 7.98 -45.00
N VAL A 20 2.85 7.24 -45.74
CA VAL A 20 1.81 6.37 -45.18
C VAL A 20 2.44 5.25 -44.32
N ALA A 21 3.52 4.66 -44.80
CA ALA A 21 4.24 3.64 -44.03
C ALA A 21 4.82 4.19 -42.71
N ALA A 22 5.41 5.41 -42.76
CA ALA A 22 5.92 6.08 -41.56
C ALA A 22 4.80 6.38 -40.55
N PHE A 23 3.63 6.82 -40.98
CA PHE A 23 2.47 7.04 -40.11
C PHE A 23 1.96 5.74 -39.50
N LEU A 24 1.88 4.65 -40.27
CA LEU A 24 1.47 3.33 -39.78
C LEU A 24 2.44 2.80 -38.72
N ILE A 25 3.73 2.89 -38.96
CA ILE A 25 4.76 2.47 -38.02
C ILE A 25 4.66 3.29 -36.73
N SER A 26 4.56 4.61 -36.84
CA SER A 26 4.42 5.50 -35.67
C SER A 26 3.15 5.19 -34.86
N TYR A 27 2.03 4.91 -35.54
CA TYR A 27 0.78 4.53 -34.88
C TYR A 27 0.89 3.19 -34.14
N LEU A 28 1.51 2.18 -34.76
CA LEU A 28 1.73 0.88 -34.14
C LEU A 28 2.68 0.98 -32.93
N GLN A 29 3.75 1.76 -33.05
CA GLN A 29 4.68 2.02 -31.95
C GLN A 29 3.98 2.75 -30.80
N TYR A 30 3.17 3.78 -31.07
CA TYR A 30 2.39 4.47 -30.08
C TYR A 30 1.45 3.53 -29.31
N ARG A 31 0.73 2.65 -30.02
CA ARG A 31 -0.14 1.65 -29.39
C ARG A 31 0.64 0.65 -28.51
N SER A 32 1.80 0.19 -28.97
CA SER A 32 2.64 -0.73 -28.20
C SER A 32 3.19 -0.05 -26.93
N THR A 33 3.68 1.18 -27.07
CA THR A 33 4.18 1.97 -25.92
C THR A 33 3.10 2.22 -24.88
N LEU A 34 1.86 2.54 -25.29
CA LEU A 34 0.75 2.71 -24.35
C LEU A 34 0.43 1.41 -23.57
N LYS A 35 0.50 0.26 -24.23
CA LYS A 35 0.30 -1.04 -23.56
C LYS A 35 1.40 -1.28 -22.51
N VAL A 36 2.66 -1.09 -22.89
CA VAL A 36 3.80 -1.27 -21.97
C VAL A 36 3.69 -0.32 -20.77
N LEU A 37 3.37 0.96 -20.99
CA LEU A 37 3.19 1.92 -19.89
C LEU A 37 2.05 1.54 -18.93
N LYS A 38 0.94 1.02 -19.47
CA LYS A 38 -0.17 0.54 -18.64
C LYS A 38 0.24 -0.66 -17.80
N THR A 39 0.96 -1.63 -18.39
CA THR A 39 1.46 -2.80 -17.65
C THR A 39 2.45 -2.37 -16.57
N GLN A 40 3.42 -1.53 -16.90
CA GLN A 40 4.42 -1.05 -15.92
C GLN A 40 3.78 -0.31 -14.73
N ARG A 41 2.79 0.57 -14.99
CA ARG A 41 2.07 1.27 -13.90
C ARG A 41 1.31 0.30 -13.01
N ARG A 42 0.71 -0.71 -13.61
CA ARG A 42 -0.02 -1.74 -12.91
C ARG A 42 0.90 -2.57 -12.02
N ASP A 43 2.01 -3.09 -12.58
CA ASP A 43 2.98 -3.89 -11.84
C ASP A 43 3.58 -3.09 -10.67
N ALA A 44 3.85 -1.80 -10.87
CA ALA A 44 4.30 -0.91 -9.82
C ALA A 44 3.23 -0.73 -8.71
N ASN A 45 1.95 -0.66 -9.06
CA ASN A 45 0.86 -0.54 -8.09
C ASN A 45 0.67 -1.83 -7.29
N VAL A 46 0.73 -3.00 -7.93
CA VAL A 46 0.68 -4.31 -7.26
C VAL A 46 1.83 -4.43 -6.27
N SER A 47 3.07 -4.17 -6.70
CA SER A 47 4.23 -4.22 -5.82
C SER A 47 4.14 -3.27 -4.62
N LYS A 48 3.58 -2.07 -4.81
CA LYS A 48 3.31 -1.15 -3.69
C LYS A 48 2.29 -1.71 -2.70
N LEU A 49 1.19 -2.27 -3.20
CA LEU A 49 0.16 -2.87 -2.35
C LEU A 49 0.70 -4.06 -1.56
N ASP A 50 1.54 -4.90 -2.15
CA ASP A 50 2.16 -6.04 -1.48
C ASP A 50 3.02 -5.59 -0.28
N VAL A 51 3.84 -4.56 -0.48
CA VAL A 51 4.66 -3.98 0.61
C VAL A 51 3.77 -3.42 1.72
N LEU A 52 2.71 -2.68 1.37
CA LEU A 52 1.78 -2.12 2.35
C LEU A 52 1.01 -3.21 3.09
N PHE A 53 0.64 -4.28 2.41
CA PHE A 53 -0.02 -5.42 3.01
C PHE A 53 0.90 -6.14 4.01
N ALA A 54 2.18 -6.36 3.67
CA ALA A 54 3.16 -6.94 4.58
C ALA A 54 3.38 -6.07 5.84
N LEU A 55 3.43 -4.74 5.67
CA LEU A 55 3.50 -3.81 6.80
C LEU A 55 2.23 -3.87 7.67
N ALA A 56 1.05 -3.97 7.06
CA ALA A 56 -0.21 -4.09 7.77
C ALA A 56 -0.32 -5.41 8.54
N GLU A 57 0.18 -6.50 7.98
CA GLU A 57 0.24 -7.81 8.65
C GLU A 57 1.16 -7.76 9.87
N LYS A 58 2.34 -7.14 9.74
CA LYS A 58 3.23 -6.93 10.89
C LYS A 58 2.57 -6.05 11.96
N ALA A 59 1.89 -4.97 11.56
CA ALA A 59 1.16 -4.10 12.48
C ALA A 59 0.06 -4.88 13.22
N ARG A 60 -0.73 -5.66 12.48
CA ARG A 60 -1.78 -6.51 13.06
C ARG A 60 -1.20 -7.45 14.11
N THR A 61 -0.14 -8.16 13.79
CA THR A 61 0.49 -9.11 14.72
C THR A 61 0.98 -8.43 16.00
N LEU A 62 1.61 -7.26 15.90
CA LEU A 62 2.09 -6.52 17.06
C LEU A 62 0.94 -5.95 17.90
N ILE A 63 -0.10 -5.42 17.27
CA ILE A 63 -1.27 -4.88 17.97
C ILE A 63 -2.07 -6.00 18.64
N GLU A 64 -2.25 -7.16 18.01
CA GLU A 64 -2.90 -8.34 18.61
C GLU A 64 -2.14 -8.82 19.86
N LYS A 65 -0.81 -8.89 19.79
CA LYS A 65 0.03 -9.22 20.95
C LYS A 65 -0.08 -8.19 22.07
N ALA A 66 0.00 -6.90 21.74
CA ALA A 66 -0.15 -5.82 22.70
C ALA A 66 -1.52 -5.86 23.40
N ASN A 67 -2.61 -6.03 22.63
CA ASN A 67 -3.95 -6.16 23.18
C ASN A 67 -4.07 -7.41 24.08
N ALA A 68 -3.54 -8.55 23.67
CA ALA A 68 -3.54 -9.77 24.49
C ALA A 68 -2.78 -9.58 25.80
N GLY A 69 -1.66 -8.84 25.77
CA GLY A 69 -0.93 -8.45 26.99
C GLY A 69 -1.77 -7.58 27.92
N ILE A 70 -2.43 -6.53 27.38
CA ILE A 70 -3.29 -5.62 28.16
C ILE A 70 -4.49 -6.36 28.77
N GLN A 71 -5.10 -7.28 28.03
CA GLN A 71 -6.28 -8.05 28.48
C GLN A 71 -5.95 -9.21 29.41
N GLY A 72 -4.68 -9.65 29.45
CA GLY A 72 -4.22 -10.84 30.18
C GLY A 72 -3.16 -10.52 31.23
N ASP A 73 -2.05 -11.26 31.18
CA ASP A 73 -0.89 -11.03 32.04
C ASP A 73 0.05 -9.97 31.43
N PHE A 74 -0.26 -8.71 31.69
CA PHE A 74 0.50 -7.58 31.18
C PHE A 74 1.98 -7.59 31.60
N SER A 75 2.28 -8.06 32.83
CA SER A 75 3.64 -8.09 33.33
C SER A 75 4.52 -9.05 32.51
N SER A 76 4.03 -10.27 32.25
CA SER A 76 4.79 -11.25 31.46
C SER A 76 4.93 -10.83 29.97
N TYR A 77 3.95 -10.16 29.41
CA TYR A 77 4.01 -9.62 28.06
C TYR A 77 5.08 -8.51 27.95
N PHE A 78 5.03 -7.55 28.89
CA PHE A 78 5.92 -6.40 28.85
C PHE A 78 7.40 -6.79 29.02
N GLU A 79 7.68 -7.77 29.88
CA GLU A 79 9.05 -8.25 30.12
C GLU A 79 9.63 -9.08 28.96
N ARG A 80 8.79 -9.83 28.24
CA ARG A 80 9.27 -10.87 27.30
C ARG A 80 9.05 -10.54 25.82
N GLU A 81 7.98 -9.84 25.49
CA GLU A 81 7.53 -9.73 24.10
C GLU A 81 7.45 -8.30 23.58
N PHE A 82 7.45 -7.31 24.48
CA PHE A 82 7.25 -5.93 24.06
C PHE A 82 8.58 -5.27 23.66
N ASP A 83 8.65 -4.84 22.39
CA ASP A 83 9.68 -3.90 21.93
C ASP A 83 9.00 -2.63 21.39
N SER A 84 9.14 -1.54 22.14
CA SER A 84 8.62 -0.21 21.75
C SER A 84 9.21 0.28 20.41
N ASN A 85 10.41 -0.17 20.04
CA ASN A 85 11.05 0.20 18.79
C ASN A 85 10.31 -0.38 17.58
N ASP A 86 9.72 -1.57 17.71
CA ASP A 86 8.95 -2.20 16.64
C ASP A 86 7.71 -1.37 16.26
N LEU A 87 6.95 -0.87 17.24
CA LEU A 87 5.79 -0.01 16.99
C LEU A 87 6.21 1.36 16.44
N ARG A 88 7.31 1.92 16.95
CA ARG A 88 7.85 3.18 16.44
C ARG A 88 8.33 3.03 14.99
N GLY A 89 9.07 1.97 14.69
CA GLY A 89 9.52 1.69 13.32
C GLY A 89 8.36 1.50 12.35
N LEU A 90 7.27 0.84 12.77
CA LEU A 90 6.05 0.74 11.97
C LEU A 90 5.38 2.11 11.75
N HIS A 91 5.30 2.92 12.80
CA HIS A 91 4.75 4.28 12.66
C HIS A 91 5.55 5.13 11.66
N GLU A 92 6.87 5.08 11.74
CA GLU A 92 7.77 5.76 10.80
C GLU A 92 7.60 5.23 9.38
N ALA A 93 7.49 3.90 9.21
CA ALA A 93 7.22 3.28 7.91
C ALA A 93 5.89 3.76 7.31
N PHE A 94 4.80 3.78 8.08
CA PHE A 94 3.52 4.31 7.59
C PHE A 94 3.57 5.84 7.38
N ALA A 95 4.34 6.58 8.16
CA ALA A 95 4.52 8.01 7.97
C ALA A 95 5.27 8.35 6.67
N ALA A 96 6.18 7.47 6.24
CA ALA A 96 6.93 7.61 5.00
C ALA A 96 6.10 7.28 3.74
N VAL A 97 4.92 6.64 3.88
CA VAL A 97 4.05 6.32 2.75
C VAL A 97 3.50 7.60 2.14
N VAL A 98 3.75 7.77 0.85
CA VAL A 98 3.26 8.91 0.06
C VAL A 98 1.82 8.64 -0.36
N LEU A 99 0.85 9.25 0.31
CA LEU A 99 -0.58 8.93 0.18
C LEU A 99 -1.13 9.17 -1.23
N HIS A 100 -0.66 10.19 -1.96
CA HIS A 100 -1.13 10.46 -3.32
C HIS A 100 -0.63 9.46 -4.37
N ASP A 101 0.36 8.63 -4.02
CA ASP A 101 0.88 7.56 -4.86
C ASP A 101 0.13 6.24 -4.69
N LEU A 102 -0.84 6.19 -3.78
CA LEU A 102 -1.63 4.99 -3.52
C LEU A 102 -2.68 4.80 -4.62
N PRO A 103 -2.92 3.56 -5.07
CA PRO A 103 -3.77 3.30 -6.23
C PRO A 103 -5.27 3.55 -5.96
N THR A 104 -5.70 3.46 -4.70
CA THR A 104 -7.12 3.54 -4.33
C THR A 104 -7.36 4.36 -3.07
N GLY A 105 -8.57 4.93 -2.94
CA GLY A 105 -8.99 5.64 -1.74
C GLY A 105 -9.05 4.73 -0.51
N ASN A 106 -9.43 3.45 -0.68
CA ASN A 106 -9.47 2.49 0.43
C ASN A 106 -8.08 2.21 0.98
N ALA A 107 -7.05 2.08 0.11
CA ALA A 107 -5.66 1.94 0.54
C ALA A 107 -5.20 3.18 1.34
N VAL A 108 -5.57 4.39 0.89
CA VAL A 108 -5.28 5.64 1.63
C VAL A 108 -5.89 5.61 3.03
N PHE A 109 -7.20 5.29 3.13
CA PHE A 109 -7.88 5.23 4.44
C PHE A 109 -7.29 4.16 5.35
N ALA A 110 -6.96 2.98 4.81
CA ALA A 110 -6.34 1.91 5.59
C ALA A 110 -4.98 2.34 6.16
N ILE A 111 -4.14 2.97 5.36
CA ILE A 111 -2.82 3.47 5.80
C ILE A 111 -2.95 4.58 6.84
N LEU A 112 -3.86 5.53 6.65
CA LEU A 112 -4.13 6.57 7.65
C LEU A 112 -4.59 5.98 8.98
N ARG A 113 -5.43 4.94 8.95
CA ARG A 113 -5.89 4.24 10.14
C ARG A 113 -4.75 3.50 10.84
N LEU A 114 -3.92 2.77 10.10
CA LEU A 114 -2.74 2.08 10.65
C LEU A 114 -1.73 3.06 11.25
N LYS A 115 -1.48 4.18 10.60
CA LYS A 115 -0.64 5.26 11.13
C LYS A 115 -1.16 5.79 12.46
N GLU A 116 -2.46 6.00 12.58
CA GLU A 116 -3.07 6.47 13.83
C GLU A 116 -2.99 5.42 14.94
N VAL A 117 -3.30 4.16 14.63
CA VAL A 117 -3.19 3.05 15.60
C VAL A 117 -1.76 2.89 16.10
N THR A 118 -0.76 2.88 15.21
CA THR A 118 0.65 2.74 15.61
C THR A 118 1.16 3.95 16.41
N ARG A 119 0.52 5.10 16.29
CA ARG A 119 0.79 6.29 17.11
C ARG A 119 0.16 6.18 18.51
N GLN A 120 -1.04 5.61 18.61
CA GLN A 120 -1.80 5.56 19.86
C GLN A 120 -1.39 4.39 20.75
N MET A 121 -1.10 3.23 20.19
CA MET A 121 -0.80 2.02 20.95
C MET A 121 0.38 2.17 21.94
N PRO A 122 1.52 2.81 21.61
CA PRO A 122 2.59 3.02 22.58
C PRO A 122 2.15 3.83 23.80
N ARG A 123 1.33 4.86 23.62
CA ARG A 123 0.79 5.68 24.71
C ARG A 123 -0.14 4.88 25.61
N LEU A 124 -0.95 4.03 25.00
CA LEU A 124 -1.86 3.14 25.74
C LEU A 124 -1.09 2.12 26.57
N LEU A 125 0.02 1.61 26.04
CA LEU A 125 0.91 0.70 26.78
C LEU A 125 1.60 1.42 27.94
N GLU A 126 2.07 2.65 27.76
CA GLU A 126 2.61 3.46 28.84
C GLU A 126 1.55 3.69 29.95
N GLN A 127 0.32 4.02 29.58
CA GLN A 127 -0.79 4.17 30.51
C GLN A 127 -1.08 2.86 31.26
N ALA A 128 -1.09 1.72 30.57
CA ALA A 128 -1.29 0.41 31.19
C ALA A 128 -0.19 0.06 32.21
N VAL A 129 1.07 0.44 31.92
CA VAL A 129 2.18 0.30 32.88
C VAL A 129 1.94 1.13 34.13
N ASP A 130 1.54 2.39 33.97
CA ASP A 130 1.28 3.33 35.08
C ASP A 130 0.10 2.83 35.95
N GLU A 131 -1.00 2.39 35.32
CA GLU A 131 -2.16 1.83 36.02
C GLU A 131 -1.81 0.57 36.80
N LEU A 132 -1.03 -0.33 36.20
CA LEU A 132 -0.55 -1.55 36.87
C LEU A 132 0.32 -1.20 38.08
N GLY A 133 1.22 -0.22 37.95
CA GLY A 133 2.09 0.25 39.04
C GLY A 133 1.33 0.88 40.20
N GLN A 134 0.23 1.59 39.90
CA GLN A 134 -0.58 2.30 40.91
C GLN A 134 -1.66 1.42 41.55
N HIS A 135 -2.29 0.59 40.76
CA HIS A 135 -3.51 -0.15 41.16
C HIS A 135 -3.36 -1.68 41.15
N GLY A 136 -2.23 -2.20 40.68
CA GLY A 136 -1.99 -3.63 40.54
C GLY A 136 -2.79 -4.31 39.41
N ALA A 137 -3.51 -3.54 38.61
CA ALA A 137 -4.27 -4.03 37.45
C ALA A 137 -4.44 -2.93 36.41
N VAL A 138 -4.56 -3.32 35.15
CA VAL A 138 -4.91 -2.41 34.05
C VAL A 138 -6.38 -2.03 34.14
N GLY A 139 -6.67 -0.75 33.95
CA GLY A 139 -8.03 -0.24 34.07
C GLY A 139 -8.96 -0.66 32.93
N PRO A 140 -10.27 -0.72 33.18
CA PRO A 140 -11.24 -1.17 32.17
C PRO A 140 -11.30 -0.26 30.93
N LEU A 141 -11.03 1.03 31.04
CA LEU A 141 -10.98 1.95 29.89
C LEU A 141 -9.80 1.64 28.99
N THR A 142 -8.62 1.41 29.57
CA THR A 142 -7.41 1.01 28.82
C THR A 142 -7.63 -0.31 28.08
N CYS A 143 -8.34 -1.27 28.68
CA CYS A 143 -8.74 -2.51 28.03
C CYS A 143 -9.69 -2.28 26.84
N VAL A 144 -10.68 -1.41 26.96
CA VAL A 144 -11.61 -1.05 25.88
C VAL A 144 -10.87 -0.34 24.74
N ASP A 145 -10.06 0.66 25.06
CA ASP A 145 -9.29 1.41 24.07
C ASP A 145 -8.33 0.51 23.28
N SER A 146 -7.71 -0.47 23.95
CA SER A 146 -6.82 -1.43 23.29
C SER A 146 -7.57 -2.33 22.30
N GLU A 147 -8.79 -2.75 22.65
CA GLU A 147 -9.64 -3.55 21.78
C GLU A 147 -10.10 -2.75 20.57
N ASP A 148 -10.44 -1.47 20.73
CA ASP A 148 -10.81 -0.57 19.64
C ASP A 148 -9.65 -0.39 18.65
N LEU A 149 -8.43 -0.24 19.14
CA LEU A 149 -7.23 -0.17 18.28
C LEU A 149 -7.00 -1.48 17.54
N ARG A 150 -7.21 -2.63 18.19
CA ARG A 150 -7.13 -3.95 17.55
C ARG A 150 -8.16 -4.10 16.43
N GLN A 151 -9.41 -3.72 16.67
CA GLN A 151 -10.47 -3.76 15.66
C GLN A 151 -10.17 -2.82 14.49
N ALA A 152 -9.68 -1.61 14.75
CA ALA A 152 -9.29 -0.66 13.74
C ALA A 152 -8.16 -1.20 12.84
N THR A 153 -7.18 -1.89 13.45
CA THR A 153 -6.08 -2.54 12.73
C THR A 153 -6.58 -3.67 11.83
N ASN A 154 -7.45 -4.53 12.38
CA ASN A 154 -8.03 -5.63 11.62
C ASN A 154 -8.87 -5.15 10.43
N TRP A 155 -9.66 -4.10 10.63
CA TRP A 155 -10.40 -3.46 9.54
C TRP A 155 -9.47 -2.97 8.42
N ALA A 156 -8.39 -2.26 8.77
CA ALA A 156 -7.43 -1.73 7.81
C ALA A 156 -6.69 -2.85 7.05
N TYR A 157 -6.32 -3.92 7.77
CA TYR A 157 -5.72 -5.12 7.18
C TYR A 157 -6.65 -5.79 6.16
N ILE A 158 -7.94 -5.98 6.51
CA ILE A 158 -8.93 -6.58 5.61
C ILE A 158 -9.09 -5.72 4.36
N LYS A 159 -9.17 -4.39 4.51
CA LYS A 159 -9.29 -3.48 3.36
C LYS A 159 -8.09 -3.54 2.42
N LEU A 160 -6.87 -3.58 2.93
CA LEU A 160 -5.67 -3.75 2.11
C LEU A 160 -5.64 -5.12 1.41
N ARG A 161 -6.06 -6.18 2.09
CA ARG A 161 -6.17 -7.52 1.51
C ARG A 161 -7.17 -7.57 0.36
N GLU A 162 -8.33 -6.93 0.51
CA GLU A 162 -9.34 -6.81 -0.56
C GLU A 162 -8.76 -6.07 -1.78
N GLU A 163 -8.02 -5.00 -1.57
CA GLU A 163 -7.37 -4.23 -2.64
C GLU A 163 -6.28 -5.05 -3.37
N CYS A 164 -5.44 -5.81 -2.63
CA CYS A 164 -4.46 -6.71 -3.23
C CYS A 164 -5.14 -7.78 -4.09
N ALA A 165 -6.16 -8.46 -3.56
CA ALA A 165 -6.90 -9.48 -4.29
C ALA A 165 -7.59 -8.92 -5.55
N THR A 166 -8.11 -7.70 -5.48
CA THR A 166 -8.70 -7.03 -6.65
C THR A 166 -7.62 -6.68 -7.68
N ALA A 167 -6.47 -6.21 -7.26
CA ALA A 167 -5.36 -5.89 -8.15
C ALA A 167 -4.83 -7.13 -8.88
N GLU A 168 -4.79 -8.29 -8.23
CA GLU A 168 -4.39 -9.58 -8.82
C GLU A 168 -5.41 -10.10 -9.85
N GLN A 169 -6.71 -9.94 -9.62
CA GLN A 169 -7.76 -10.37 -10.56
C GLN A 169 -7.70 -9.69 -11.93
N TRP A 170 -7.01 -8.57 -12.02
CA TRP A 170 -6.78 -7.87 -13.27
C TRP A 170 -5.50 -8.34 -13.99
N LEU A 171 -4.78 -9.34 -13.49
CA LEU A 171 -3.66 -10.04 -14.14
C LEU A 171 -4.14 -11.10 -15.12
#